data_135ab7440f665a2715ad16ce95e50052
#
_entry.id   135ab7440f665a2715ad16ce95e50052
#
_cell.length_a   1.000
_cell.length_b   1.000
_cell.length_c   1.000
_cell.angle_alpha   90.00
_cell.angle_beta   90.00
_cell.angle_gamma   90.00
#
_symmetry.space_group_name_H-M   'P 1'
#
loop_
_entity.id
_entity.type
_entity.pdbx_description
1 polymer ?
#
loop_
_entity_poly.entity_id
_entity_poly.type
_entity_poly.pdbx_seq_one_letter_code
_entity_poly.pdbx_strand_id
1 'polypeptide(L)'
;MKKLLLVLIMIGLVVGLFVGCLPTIPIEPANRVVMIELYMGIGCPHCEDVEPILEQLLVEEYGYDQVVLVEEAVNWSEYTTPEVSERYDWYFTLGSVDRGVPNILFDGLNDRIQGYSSSDPANPDAFIAEAKNIINTELAKGAKIAITVTRTSYTNTTTISGTIENVSSSTLNNLEINGMIFIERKEEELKYSVTDIFVEQKVEITSLAPEESLDFSFTLEGINWEGDNVHGVIFVQAPESSTKEILQAAYVE
;
A
#
# COMPACT_ATOMS: atom_id res chain seq x y z
N MET A 1 -28.37 -58.52 -23.63
CA MET A 1 -27.48 -57.48 -24.15
C MET A 1 -28.17 -56.13 -24.31
N LYS A 2 -29.35 -55.99 -24.94
CA LYS A 2 -30.05 -54.69 -25.11
C LYS A 2 -30.43 -53.98 -23.80
N LYS A 3 -30.81 -54.71 -22.75
CA LYS A 3 -31.16 -54.13 -21.42
C LYS A 3 -29.91 -53.60 -20.68
N LEU A 4 -28.77 -54.24 -20.83
CA LEU A 4 -27.53 -53.81 -20.20
C LEU A 4 -27.00 -52.50 -20.84
N LEU A 5 -27.15 -52.35 -22.16
CA LEU A 5 -26.74 -51.16 -22.92
C LEU A 5 -27.58 -49.94 -22.51
N LEU A 6 -28.90 -50.14 -22.27
CA LEU A 6 -29.81 -49.06 -21.84
C LEU A 6 -29.48 -48.54 -20.44
N VAL A 7 -29.07 -49.42 -19.52
CA VAL A 7 -28.67 -49.06 -18.15
C VAL A 7 -27.35 -48.26 -18.19
N LEU A 8 -26.38 -48.64 -19.01
CA LEU A 8 -25.13 -47.91 -19.17
C LEU A 8 -25.32 -46.50 -19.77
N ILE A 9 -26.25 -46.35 -20.73
CA ILE A 9 -26.60 -45.04 -21.29
C ILE A 9 -27.30 -44.15 -20.28
N MET A 10 -28.20 -44.70 -19.44
CA MET A 10 -28.87 -43.95 -18.37
C MET A 10 -27.89 -43.50 -17.28
N ILE A 11 -26.92 -44.35 -16.89
CA ILE A 11 -25.87 -43.98 -15.90
C ILE A 11 -24.96 -42.90 -16.48
N GLY A 12 -24.57 -42.96 -17.75
CA GLY A 12 -23.78 -41.93 -18.43
C GLY A 12 -24.50 -40.59 -18.52
N LEU A 13 -25.81 -40.58 -18.71
CA LEU A 13 -26.62 -39.36 -18.80
C LEU A 13 -26.80 -38.68 -17.41
N VAL A 14 -26.90 -39.47 -16.34
CA VAL A 14 -27.01 -38.94 -14.96
C VAL A 14 -25.69 -38.38 -14.46
N VAL A 15 -24.54 -38.97 -14.83
CA VAL A 15 -23.22 -38.43 -14.45
C VAL A 15 -22.90 -37.15 -15.23
N GLY A 16 -23.38 -37.02 -16.46
CA GLY A 16 -23.18 -35.80 -17.29
C GLY A 16 -23.98 -34.56 -16.80
N LEU A 17 -25.04 -34.77 -15.99
CA LEU A 17 -25.87 -33.68 -15.48
C LEU A 17 -25.36 -33.07 -14.14
N PHE A 18 -24.36 -33.69 -13.52
CA PHE A 18 -23.74 -33.17 -12.29
C PHE A 18 -22.45 -32.35 -12.50
N VAL A 19 -22.05 -32.09 -13.76
CA VAL A 19 -21.05 -31.04 -14.05
C VAL A 19 -21.81 -29.70 -14.09
N GLY A 20 -22.58 -29.43 -13.06
CA GLY A 20 -23.27 -28.17 -12.90
C GLY A 20 -22.54 -27.28 -11.96
N CYS A 21 -22.19 -26.07 -12.45
CA CYS A 21 -21.90 -24.87 -11.71
C CYS A 21 -21.43 -25.11 -10.28
N LEU A 22 -20.14 -25.20 -10.07
CA LEU A 22 -19.60 -24.87 -8.76
C LEU A 22 -20.14 -23.47 -8.43
N PRO A 23 -20.75 -23.25 -7.27
CA PRO A 23 -21.12 -21.90 -6.88
C PRO A 23 -19.85 -21.05 -6.93
N THR A 24 -19.80 -20.07 -7.81
CA THR A 24 -18.84 -18.99 -7.69
C THR A 24 -19.09 -18.38 -6.31
N ILE A 25 -18.19 -18.63 -5.38
CA ILE A 25 -18.18 -17.91 -4.10
C ILE A 25 -18.01 -16.45 -4.53
N PRO A 26 -18.95 -15.55 -4.18
CA PRO A 26 -18.74 -14.13 -4.47
C PRO A 26 -17.42 -13.75 -3.83
N ILE A 27 -16.47 -13.27 -4.61
CA ILE A 27 -15.27 -12.65 -4.07
C ILE A 27 -15.79 -11.41 -3.35
N GLU A 28 -15.70 -11.40 -2.03
CA GLU A 28 -15.98 -10.18 -1.27
C GLU A 28 -15.07 -9.09 -1.81
N PRO A 29 -15.62 -7.91 -2.16
CA PRO A 29 -14.78 -6.83 -2.68
C PRO A 29 -13.72 -6.51 -1.63
N ALA A 30 -12.45 -6.62 -2.01
CA ALA A 30 -11.36 -6.23 -1.13
C ALA A 30 -11.51 -4.75 -0.78
N ASN A 31 -11.37 -4.41 0.50
CA ASN A 31 -11.36 -3.03 0.93
C ASN A 31 -10.10 -2.35 0.40
N ARG A 32 -10.25 -1.16 -0.15
CA ARG A 32 -9.10 -0.33 -0.51
C ARG A 32 -8.43 0.18 0.76
N VAL A 33 -7.11 0.17 0.76
CA VAL A 33 -6.28 0.81 1.77
C VAL A 33 -5.51 1.93 1.08
N VAL A 34 -5.61 3.14 1.60
CA VAL A 34 -4.91 4.33 1.09
C VAL A 34 -3.53 4.41 1.73
N MET A 35 -2.50 4.53 0.90
CA MET A 35 -1.15 4.79 1.37
C MET A 35 -0.86 6.29 1.36
N ILE A 36 -0.49 6.83 2.51
CA ILE A 36 -0.06 8.22 2.68
C ILE A 36 1.45 8.23 2.85
N GLU A 37 2.15 8.92 1.96
CA GLU A 37 3.58 9.18 2.02
C GLU A 37 3.79 10.64 2.44
N LEU A 38 4.25 10.87 3.67
CA LEU A 38 4.60 12.19 4.18
C LEU A 38 6.09 12.46 4.01
N TYR A 39 6.47 13.18 2.97
CA TYR A 39 7.82 13.67 2.81
C TYR A 39 8.04 14.91 3.67
N MET A 40 9.00 14.82 4.58
CA MET A 40 9.24 15.87 5.57
C MET A 40 10.73 16.11 5.82
N GLY A 41 11.03 17.21 6.49
CA GLY A 41 12.37 17.57 6.91
C GLY A 41 12.45 17.72 8.41
N ILE A 42 13.50 17.17 9.02
CA ILE A 42 13.78 17.36 10.43
C ILE A 42 14.00 18.85 10.72
N GLY A 43 13.36 19.38 11.76
CA GLY A 43 13.41 20.79 12.13
C GLY A 43 12.65 21.71 11.16
N CYS A 44 11.74 21.15 10.36
CA CYS A 44 10.84 21.91 9.50
C CYS A 44 9.55 22.25 10.29
N PRO A 45 9.33 23.52 10.68
CA PRO A 45 8.19 23.85 11.56
C PRO A 45 6.83 23.47 10.99
N HIS A 46 6.66 23.55 9.67
CA HIS A 46 5.40 23.16 9.03
C HIS A 46 5.21 21.63 8.96
N CYS A 47 6.30 20.87 8.99
CA CYS A 47 6.23 19.42 9.09
C CYS A 47 5.79 19.01 10.50
N GLU A 48 6.39 19.65 11.53
CA GLU A 48 6.03 19.43 12.94
C GLU A 48 4.55 19.76 13.23
N ASP A 49 3.95 20.68 12.48
CA ASP A 49 2.52 21.03 12.61
C ASP A 49 1.60 19.96 11.97
N VAL A 50 2.01 19.38 10.82
CA VAL A 50 1.14 18.49 10.02
C VAL A 50 1.22 17.02 10.43
N GLU A 51 2.39 16.58 10.87
CA GLU A 51 2.66 15.21 11.28
C GLU A 51 1.64 14.70 12.31
N PRO A 52 1.44 15.36 13.49
CA PRO A 52 0.50 14.87 14.50
C PRO A 52 -0.96 14.86 14.02
N ILE A 53 -1.31 15.71 13.05
CA ILE A 53 -2.67 15.71 12.48
C ILE A 53 -2.90 14.44 11.67
N LEU A 54 -1.94 14.07 10.81
CA LEU A 54 -2.05 12.84 10.01
C LEU A 54 -2.02 11.58 10.88
N GLU A 55 -1.17 11.57 11.91
CA GLU A 55 -1.13 10.48 12.88
C GLU A 55 -2.47 10.33 13.63
N GLN A 56 -3.07 11.44 14.06
CA GLN A 56 -4.37 11.42 14.73
C GLN A 56 -5.45 10.88 13.81
N LEU A 57 -5.49 11.30 12.53
CA LEU A 57 -6.42 10.77 11.54
C LEU A 57 -6.27 9.26 11.37
N LEU A 58 -5.03 8.76 11.27
CA LEU A 58 -4.76 7.32 11.18
C LEU A 58 -5.29 6.57 12.40
N VAL A 59 -4.92 7.02 13.62
CA VAL A 59 -5.20 6.26 14.85
C VAL A 59 -6.66 6.36 15.28
N GLU A 60 -7.27 7.54 15.17
CA GLU A 60 -8.59 7.80 15.75
C GLU A 60 -9.75 7.61 14.77
N GLU A 61 -9.51 7.78 13.46
CA GLU A 61 -10.60 7.79 12.48
C GLU A 61 -10.58 6.60 11.50
N TYR A 62 -9.40 6.19 10.99
CA TYR A 62 -9.33 5.22 9.90
C TYR A 62 -8.80 3.84 10.32
N GLY A 63 -7.67 3.77 11.02
CA GLY A 63 -6.96 2.52 11.31
C GLY A 63 -6.21 1.94 10.09
N TYR A 64 -5.34 0.98 10.35
CA TYR A 64 -4.45 0.37 9.35
C TYR A 64 -5.17 -0.48 8.29
N ASP A 65 -6.43 -0.79 8.50
CA ASP A 65 -7.30 -1.47 7.53
C ASP A 65 -7.89 -0.53 6.47
N GLN A 66 -7.71 0.79 6.63
CA GLN A 66 -8.14 1.80 5.69
C GLN A 66 -7.01 2.73 5.24
N VAL A 67 -6.05 3.04 6.10
CA VAL A 67 -4.95 3.97 5.82
C VAL A 67 -3.65 3.45 6.38
N VAL A 68 -2.57 3.52 5.60
CA VAL A 68 -1.21 3.35 6.09
C VAL A 68 -0.47 4.66 5.88
N LEU A 69 0.07 5.24 6.96
CA LEU A 69 0.92 6.42 6.94
C LEU A 69 2.37 6.00 7.07
N VAL A 70 3.23 6.51 6.20
CA VAL A 70 4.69 6.42 6.31
C VAL A 70 5.30 7.81 6.22
N GLU A 71 6.37 8.03 6.97
CA GLU A 71 7.05 9.31 7.09
C GLU A 71 8.48 9.19 6.56
N GLU A 72 8.80 10.03 5.59
CA GLU A 72 10.00 9.94 4.78
C GLU A 72 10.84 11.21 4.93
N ALA A 73 11.99 11.10 5.63
CA ALA A 73 12.92 12.22 5.82
C ALA A 73 13.73 12.50 4.56
N VAL A 74 13.67 13.74 4.03
CA VAL A 74 14.33 14.11 2.77
C VAL A 74 15.38 15.24 2.89
N ASN A 75 15.73 15.67 4.10
CA ASN A 75 16.61 16.81 4.33
C ASN A 75 18.02 16.47 4.87
N TRP A 76 18.57 15.31 4.48
CA TRP A 76 19.93 14.88 4.88
C TRP A 76 20.11 14.74 6.40
N SER A 77 19.13 14.17 7.08
CA SER A 77 19.19 13.81 8.48
C SER A 77 19.69 12.38 8.68
N GLU A 78 19.92 11.99 9.94
CA GLU A 78 20.22 10.58 10.27
C GLU A 78 19.09 9.61 9.93
N TYR A 79 17.88 10.13 9.67
CA TYR A 79 16.69 9.36 9.28
C TYR A 79 16.51 9.27 7.75
N THR A 80 17.34 9.97 6.98
CA THR A 80 17.25 9.97 5.52
C THR A 80 17.99 8.75 4.95
N THR A 81 17.26 7.86 4.28
CA THR A 81 17.88 6.73 3.58
C THR A 81 18.10 7.06 2.09
N PRO A 82 19.04 6.38 1.41
CA PRO A 82 19.23 6.53 -0.03
C PRO A 82 17.95 6.25 -0.81
N GLU A 83 17.22 5.19 -0.43
CA GLU A 83 16.00 4.72 -1.09
C GLU A 83 14.88 5.76 -0.99
N VAL A 84 14.70 6.39 0.18
CA VAL A 84 13.76 7.51 0.38
C VAL A 84 14.13 8.68 -0.50
N SER A 85 15.42 9.04 -0.56
CA SER A 85 15.89 10.12 -1.41
C SER A 85 15.64 9.86 -2.90
N GLU A 86 15.93 8.64 -3.36
CA GLU A 86 15.69 8.23 -4.74
C GLU A 86 14.20 8.20 -5.08
N ARG A 87 13.34 7.73 -4.16
CA ARG A 87 11.89 7.73 -4.34
C ARG A 87 11.33 9.15 -4.43
N TYR A 88 11.81 10.08 -3.59
CA TYR A 88 11.43 11.49 -3.66
C TYR A 88 11.89 12.15 -4.97
N ASP A 89 13.13 11.86 -5.42
CA ASP A 89 13.66 12.31 -6.70
C ASP A 89 12.87 11.74 -7.90
N TRP A 90 12.38 10.52 -7.77
CA TRP A 90 11.55 9.90 -8.78
C TRP A 90 10.15 10.53 -8.87
N TYR A 91 9.56 10.94 -7.75
CA TYR A 91 8.30 11.70 -7.76
C TYR A 91 8.51 13.12 -8.26
N PHE A 92 9.55 13.79 -7.80
CA PHE A 92 9.76 15.23 -8.02
C PHE A 92 11.15 15.53 -8.55
N THR A 93 11.21 16.02 -9.77
CA THR A 93 12.49 16.41 -10.40
C THR A 93 13.22 17.43 -9.56
N LEU A 94 14.53 17.27 -9.40
CA LEU A 94 15.40 18.19 -8.67
C LEU A 94 15.26 19.62 -9.22
N GLY A 95 15.04 20.59 -8.33
CA GLY A 95 14.81 21.98 -8.67
C GLY A 95 13.37 22.36 -9.06
N SER A 96 12.43 21.40 -9.06
CA SER A 96 11.00 21.69 -9.21
C SER A 96 10.44 22.44 -8.01
N VAL A 97 9.49 23.34 -8.24
CA VAL A 97 8.68 24.00 -7.19
C VAL A 97 7.83 23.01 -6.42
N ASP A 98 7.57 21.85 -6.99
CA ASP A 98 6.80 20.77 -6.37
C ASP A 98 7.58 20.01 -5.29
N ARG A 99 8.85 20.33 -5.10
CA ARG A 99 9.78 19.65 -4.21
C ARG A 99 9.85 20.29 -2.80
N GLY A 100 8.83 20.93 -2.34
CA GLY A 100 8.78 21.50 -0.98
C GLY A 100 8.34 20.47 0.06
N VAL A 101 8.67 20.71 1.34
CA VAL A 101 8.18 19.93 2.48
C VAL A 101 7.37 20.82 3.42
N PRO A 102 6.34 20.28 4.14
CA PRO A 102 5.81 18.91 3.99
C PRO A 102 5.21 18.70 2.60
N ASN A 103 5.29 17.47 2.10
CA ASN A 103 4.67 17.06 0.86
C ASN A 103 3.96 15.73 1.12
N ILE A 104 2.64 15.74 1.06
CA ILE A 104 1.79 14.61 1.43
C ILE A 104 1.20 14.04 0.15
N LEU A 105 1.52 12.80 -0.15
CA LEU A 105 1.00 12.08 -1.30
C LEU A 105 -0.04 11.06 -0.82
N PHE A 106 -1.12 10.92 -1.56
CA PHE A 106 -2.18 9.95 -1.33
C PHE A 106 -2.24 8.99 -2.52
N ASP A 107 -1.88 7.73 -2.29
CA ASP A 107 -1.75 6.70 -3.32
C ASP A 107 -0.87 7.16 -4.51
N GLY A 108 0.35 7.59 -4.20
CA GLY A 108 1.26 8.23 -5.14
C GLY A 108 0.83 9.67 -5.44
N LEU A 109 0.85 10.06 -6.72
CA LEU A 109 0.44 11.41 -7.16
C LEU A 109 -1.05 11.48 -7.57
N ASN A 110 -1.89 10.56 -7.10
CA ASN A 110 -3.34 10.63 -7.36
C ASN A 110 -3.93 11.91 -6.77
N ASP A 111 -3.54 12.19 -5.52
CA ASP A 111 -3.82 13.46 -4.85
C ASP A 111 -2.62 13.86 -3.99
N ARG A 112 -2.49 15.17 -3.73
CA ARG A 112 -1.34 15.72 -3.04
C ARG A 112 -1.69 17.00 -2.30
N ILE A 113 -1.18 17.14 -1.07
CA ILE A 113 -1.15 18.39 -0.34
C ILE A 113 0.32 18.79 -0.16
N GLN A 114 0.68 20.02 -0.58
CA GLN A 114 2.03 20.54 -0.41
C GLN A 114 2.03 21.76 0.48
N GLY A 115 2.87 21.73 1.50
CA GLY A 115 3.00 22.80 2.50
C GLY A 115 1.86 22.76 3.51
N TYR A 116 2.10 23.45 4.61
CA TYR A 116 1.16 23.70 5.68
C TYR A 116 1.51 25.01 6.37
N SER A 117 0.53 25.76 6.85
CA SER A 117 0.78 26.98 7.60
C SER A 117 -0.15 27.06 8.80
N SER A 118 0.43 26.98 9.98
CA SER A 118 -0.27 27.19 11.25
C SER A 118 -0.56 28.66 11.55
N SER A 119 -0.11 29.59 10.70
CA SER A 119 -0.32 31.04 10.89
C SER A 119 -1.77 31.49 10.72
N ASP A 120 -2.59 30.65 10.08
CA ASP A 120 -4.05 30.84 9.99
C ASP A 120 -4.72 29.92 11.03
N PRO A 121 -5.44 30.47 12.04
CA PRO A 121 -6.13 29.67 13.04
C PRO A 121 -7.18 28.72 12.49
N ALA A 122 -7.70 28.94 11.29
CA ALA A 122 -8.66 28.06 10.61
C ALA A 122 -7.94 26.97 9.78
N ASN A 123 -6.66 27.06 9.57
CA ASN A 123 -5.91 26.18 8.70
C ASN A 123 -5.91 24.71 9.15
N PRO A 124 -5.78 24.35 10.44
CA PRO A 124 -5.87 22.97 10.89
C PRO A 124 -7.19 22.30 10.46
N ASP A 125 -8.31 22.96 10.68
CA ASP A 125 -9.63 22.42 10.31
C ASP A 125 -9.78 22.26 8.79
N ALA A 126 -9.27 23.22 8.02
CA ALA A 126 -9.30 23.17 6.57
C ALA A 126 -8.40 22.04 6.04
N PHE A 127 -7.18 21.89 6.58
CA PHE A 127 -6.27 20.81 6.23
C PHE A 127 -6.85 19.43 6.57
N ILE A 128 -7.41 19.27 7.78
CA ILE A 128 -8.09 18.04 8.20
C ILE A 128 -9.24 17.71 7.24
N ALA A 129 -10.07 18.68 6.90
CA ALA A 129 -11.19 18.48 5.99
C ALA A 129 -10.73 18.08 4.59
N GLU A 130 -9.65 18.69 4.08
CA GLU A 130 -9.05 18.36 2.78
C GLU A 130 -8.47 16.95 2.79
N ALA A 131 -7.62 16.61 3.77
CA ALA A 131 -7.03 15.28 3.90
C ALA A 131 -8.11 14.19 4.00
N LYS A 132 -9.13 14.39 4.83
CA LYS A 132 -10.27 13.46 4.96
C LYS A 132 -11.05 13.32 3.66
N ASN A 133 -11.28 14.41 2.95
CA ASN A 133 -11.96 14.36 1.66
C ASN A 133 -11.17 13.55 0.63
N ILE A 134 -9.84 13.71 0.58
CA ILE A 134 -8.97 12.95 -0.30
C ILE A 134 -9.01 11.46 0.09
N ILE A 135 -8.76 11.12 1.37
CA ILE A 135 -8.78 9.75 1.85
C ILE A 135 -10.11 9.06 1.51
N ASN A 136 -11.24 9.71 1.83
CA ASN A 136 -12.55 9.15 1.55
C ASN A 136 -12.83 9.00 0.05
N THR A 137 -12.30 9.89 -0.78
CA THR A 137 -12.39 9.79 -2.24
C THR A 137 -11.59 8.60 -2.76
N GLU A 138 -10.38 8.38 -2.24
CA GLU A 138 -9.55 7.24 -2.61
C GLU A 138 -10.18 5.92 -2.15
N LEU A 139 -10.65 5.83 -0.90
CA LEU A 139 -11.35 4.65 -0.37
C LEU A 139 -12.59 4.30 -1.20
N ALA A 140 -13.35 5.30 -1.64
CA ALA A 140 -14.58 5.11 -2.43
C ALA A 140 -14.31 4.53 -3.83
N LYS A 141 -13.08 4.58 -4.35
CA LYS A 141 -12.72 3.94 -5.64
C LYS A 141 -12.78 2.42 -5.56
N GLY A 142 -12.70 1.84 -4.36
CA GLY A 142 -12.59 0.40 -4.15
C GLY A 142 -11.22 -0.16 -4.58
N ALA A 143 -10.91 -1.37 -4.17
CA ALA A 143 -9.67 -2.02 -4.53
C ALA A 143 -9.74 -2.64 -5.93
N LYS A 144 -8.69 -2.43 -6.73
CA LYS A 144 -8.45 -3.15 -7.99
C LYS A 144 -7.63 -4.42 -7.76
N ILE A 145 -6.86 -4.44 -6.68
CA ILE A 145 -5.98 -5.53 -6.26
C ILE A 145 -6.38 -5.92 -4.83
N ALA A 146 -6.48 -7.21 -4.56
CA ALA A 146 -6.47 -7.75 -3.21
C ALA A 146 -5.04 -8.13 -2.85
N ILE A 147 -4.60 -7.81 -1.63
CA ILE A 147 -3.30 -8.22 -1.09
C ILE A 147 -3.55 -9.06 0.16
N THR A 148 -3.03 -10.28 0.19
CA THR A 148 -2.86 -11.05 1.42
C THR A 148 -1.39 -11.05 1.78
N VAL A 149 -1.06 -10.77 3.03
CA VAL A 149 0.32 -10.70 3.50
C VAL A 149 0.49 -11.41 4.81
N THR A 150 1.64 -12.08 4.97
CA THR A 150 2.07 -12.74 6.21
C THR A 150 3.53 -12.43 6.45
N ARG A 151 3.89 -12.29 7.73
CA ARG A 151 5.26 -12.13 8.18
C ARG A 151 5.71 -13.35 8.98
N THR A 152 6.95 -13.76 8.77
CA THR A 152 7.61 -14.82 9.55
C THR A 152 8.99 -14.36 9.92
N SER A 153 9.30 -14.30 11.22
CA SER A 153 10.60 -13.84 11.73
C SER A 153 11.34 -14.98 12.41
N TYR A 154 12.65 -15.11 12.09
CA TYR A 154 13.58 -16.05 12.71
C TYR A 154 14.87 -15.31 13.08
N THR A 155 15.14 -15.16 14.35
CA THR A 155 16.37 -14.60 14.92
C THR A 155 16.78 -13.26 14.28
N ASN A 156 17.36 -13.27 13.08
CA ASN A 156 17.87 -12.09 12.36
C ASN A 156 17.31 -11.97 10.93
N THR A 157 16.36 -12.82 10.57
CA THR A 157 15.78 -12.79 9.22
C THR A 157 14.27 -12.71 9.32
N THR A 158 13.68 -11.74 8.67
CA THR A 158 12.23 -11.61 8.53
C THR A 158 11.85 -11.83 7.08
N THR A 159 10.88 -12.69 6.84
CA THR A 159 10.28 -12.91 5.53
C THR A 159 8.86 -12.35 5.53
N ILE A 160 8.59 -11.44 4.60
CA ILE A 160 7.25 -10.93 4.30
C ILE A 160 6.83 -11.59 2.98
N SER A 161 5.78 -12.38 3.02
CA SER A 161 5.30 -13.08 1.82
C SER A 161 3.78 -13.01 1.72
N GLY A 162 3.28 -13.21 0.51
CA GLY A 162 1.84 -13.14 0.28
C GLY A 162 1.47 -13.34 -1.17
N THR A 163 0.24 -12.98 -1.47
CA THR A 163 -0.34 -13.08 -2.80
C THR A 163 -1.07 -11.79 -3.13
N ILE A 164 -0.92 -11.32 -4.34
CA ILE A 164 -1.81 -10.31 -4.92
C ILE A 164 -2.79 -10.98 -5.87
N GLU A 165 -4.00 -10.44 -5.99
CA GLU A 165 -5.02 -10.88 -6.94
C GLU A 165 -5.65 -9.66 -7.63
N ASN A 166 -5.81 -9.73 -8.94
CA ASN A 166 -6.58 -8.72 -9.68
C ASN A 166 -8.08 -8.96 -9.49
N VAL A 167 -8.71 -8.21 -8.60
CA VAL A 167 -10.16 -8.27 -8.32
C VAL A 167 -10.98 -7.34 -9.21
N SER A 168 -10.34 -6.64 -10.15
CA SER A 168 -11.02 -5.79 -11.13
C SER A 168 -11.48 -6.59 -12.35
N SER A 169 -12.37 -6.01 -13.14
CA SER A 169 -12.83 -6.62 -14.39
C SER A 169 -11.91 -6.40 -15.60
N SER A 170 -10.78 -5.73 -15.41
CA SER A 170 -9.85 -5.34 -16.48
C SER A 170 -8.47 -5.91 -16.24
N THR A 171 -7.75 -6.24 -17.32
CA THR A 171 -6.33 -6.53 -17.21
C THR A 171 -5.56 -5.30 -16.75
N LEU A 172 -4.74 -5.45 -15.73
CA LEU A 172 -3.83 -4.43 -15.22
C LEU A 172 -2.44 -4.68 -15.80
N ASN A 173 -1.74 -3.61 -16.20
CA ASN A 173 -0.45 -3.72 -16.87
C ASN A 173 0.59 -2.81 -16.22
N ASN A 174 1.87 -3.18 -16.39
CA ASN A 174 3.02 -2.40 -15.93
C ASN A 174 2.90 -2.02 -14.45
N LEU A 175 2.77 -3.04 -13.62
CA LEU A 175 2.70 -2.89 -12.17
C LEU A 175 4.00 -3.35 -11.51
N GLU A 176 4.23 -2.91 -10.29
CA GLU A 176 5.24 -3.48 -9.41
C GLU A 176 4.67 -3.73 -8.01
N ILE A 177 5.08 -4.85 -7.40
CA ILE A 177 4.91 -5.07 -5.97
C ILE A 177 6.17 -4.58 -5.30
N ASN A 178 6.00 -3.69 -4.34
CA ASN A 178 7.10 -3.16 -3.53
C ASN A 178 6.68 -3.15 -2.05
N GLY A 179 7.58 -2.76 -1.17
CA GLY A 179 7.29 -2.62 0.24
C GLY A 179 8.26 -1.70 0.93
N MET A 180 7.87 -1.27 2.11
CA MET A 180 8.67 -0.46 3.02
C MET A 180 8.60 -1.03 4.41
N ILE A 181 9.66 -0.85 5.17
CA ILE A 181 9.63 -0.98 6.63
C ILE A 181 9.82 0.39 7.26
N PHE A 182 9.13 0.59 8.37
CA PHE A 182 9.20 1.81 9.15
C PHE A 182 9.20 1.47 10.64
N ILE A 183 9.76 2.36 11.45
CA ILE A 183 9.83 2.20 12.90
C ILE A 183 8.83 3.16 13.53
N GLU A 184 7.96 2.65 14.40
CA GLU A 184 7.10 3.50 15.22
C GLU A 184 7.89 4.03 16.44
N ARG A 185 8.16 5.35 16.44
CA ARG A 185 8.86 6.05 17.52
C ARG A 185 7.86 6.74 18.44
N LYS A 186 8.02 6.59 19.74
CA LYS A 186 6.99 7.02 20.71
C LYS A 186 7.02 8.51 21.08
N GLU A 187 8.14 9.20 20.94
CA GLU A 187 8.34 10.57 21.46
C GLU A 187 9.27 11.42 20.57
N GLU A 188 9.40 11.12 19.29
CA GLU A 188 10.31 11.80 18.38
C GLU A 188 9.57 12.29 17.14
N GLU A 189 10.12 13.28 16.45
CA GLU A 189 9.77 13.60 15.07
C GLU A 189 9.90 12.33 14.21
N LEU A 190 9.12 12.19 13.15
CA LEU A 190 9.09 11.01 12.31
C LEU A 190 8.63 9.76 13.09
N LYS A 191 7.43 9.81 13.62
CA LYS A 191 6.88 8.69 14.39
C LYS A 191 6.80 7.40 13.56
N TYR A 192 6.45 7.47 12.28
CA TYR A 192 6.36 6.33 11.35
C TYR A 192 7.49 6.36 10.32
N SER A 193 8.73 6.51 10.83
CA SER A 193 9.94 6.73 10.04
C SER A 193 10.30 5.55 9.15
N VAL A 194 10.28 5.75 7.83
CA VAL A 194 10.76 4.75 6.85
C VAL A 194 12.26 4.53 7.03
N THR A 195 12.65 3.26 7.14
CA THR A 195 14.05 2.84 7.32
C THR A 195 14.58 2.02 6.15
N ASP A 196 13.71 1.45 5.32
CA ASP A 196 14.10 0.71 4.12
C ASP A 196 12.92 0.64 3.13
N ILE A 197 13.23 0.65 1.83
CA ILE A 197 12.30 0.40 0.72
C ILE A 197 12.89 -0.75 -0.11
N PHE A 198 12.08 -1.77 -0.43
CA PHE A 198 12.56 -3.02 -1.05
C PHE A 198 12.90 -2.89 -2.55
N VAL A 199 13.63 -1.82 -2.92
CA VAL A 199 13.91 -1.47 -4.33
C VAL A 199 14.56 -2.64 -5.10
N GLU A 200 15.51 -3.35 -4.47
CA GLU A 200 16.22 -4.46 -5.11
C GLU A 200 15.40 -5.77 -5.18
N GLN A 201 14.35 -5.89 -4.36
CA GLN A 201 13.51 -7.08 -4.28
C GLN A 201 12.14 -6.91 -4.94
N LYS A 202 11.83 -5.72 -5.45
CA LYS A 202 10.53 -5.44 -6.08
C LYS A 202 10.20 -6.44 -7.19
N VAL A 203 8.92 -6.78 -7.31
CA VAL A 203 8.44 -7.71 -8.32
C VAL A 203 7.74 -6.94 -9.45
N GLU A 204 8.32 -6.98 -10.65
CA GLU A 204 7.74 -6.33 -11.82
C GLU A 204 6.68 -7.24 -12.48
N ILE A 205 5.54 -6.66 -12.85
CA ILE A 205 4.40 -7.35 -13.42
C ILE A 205 4.03 -6.69 -14.75
N THR A 206 4.30 -7.39 -15.83
CA THR A 206 3.96 -6.88 -17.17
C THR A 206 2.45 -6.81 -17.39
N SER A 207 1.73 -7.83 -16.93
CA SER A 207 0.28 -7.96 -17.09
C SER A 207 -0.30 -8.87 -16.02
N LEU A 208 -1.47 -8.51 -15.49
CA LEU A 208 -2.23 -9.31 -14.54
C LEU A 208 -3.70 -9.31 -14.99
N ALA A 209 -4.17 -10.46 -15.49
CA ALA A 209 -5.54 -10.60 -15.97
C ALA A 209 -6.56 -10.58 -14.80
N PRO A 210 -7.86 -10.31 -15.05
CA PRO A 210 -8.89 -10.48 -14.02
C PRO A 210 -8.84 -11.87 -13.37
N GLU A 211 -8.97 -11.93 -12.04
CA GLU A 211 -8.91 -13.15 -11.22
C GLU A 211 -7.53 -13.86 -11.23
N GLU A 212 -6.53 -13.27 -11.89
CA GLU A 212 -5.16 -13.79 -11.84
C GLU A 212 -4.49 -13.38 -10.53
N SER A 213 -3.74 -14.32 -9.95
CA SER A 213 -3.00 -14.14 -8.69
C SER A 213 -1.50 -14.35 -8.92
N LEU A 214 -0.69 -13.64 -8.14
CA LEU A 214 0.77 -13.74 -8.15
C LEU A 214 1.29 -13.75 -6.71
N ASP A 215 2.15 -14.72 -6.39
CA ASP A 215 2.83 -14.80 -5.12
C ASP A 215 4.06 -13.88 -5.10
N PHE A 216 4.35 -13.31 -3.92
CA PHE A 216 5.56 -12.53 -3.68
C PHE A 216 6.24 -12.92 -2.37
N SER A 217 7.53 -12.61 -2.25
CA SER A 217 8.29 -12.81 -1.03
C SER A 217 9.47 -11.86 -0.96
N PHE A 218 9.61 -11.15 0.17
CA PHE A 218 10.71 -10.27 0.50
C PHE A 218 11.44 -10.82 1.72
N THR A 219 12.77 -10.80 1.70
CA THR A 219 13.59 -11.27 2.81
C THR A 219 14.42 -10.11 3.35
N LEU A 220 14.30 -9.86 4.64
CA LEU A 220 14.96 -8.77 5.35
C LEU A 220 15.94 -9.35 6.37
N GLU A 221 17.18 -8.90 6.33
CA GLU A 221 18.24 -9.34 7.23
C GLU A 221 18.50 -8.29 8.31
N GLY A 222 18.83 -8.74 9.51
CA GLY A 222 19.24 -7.86 10.61
C GLY A 222 18.11 -7.09 11.30
N ILE A 223 16.86 -7.39 10.99
CA ILE A 223 15.69 -6.70 11.55
C ILE A 223 15.23 -7.41 12.82
N ASN A 224 15.19 -6.70 13.93
CA ASN A 224 14.57 -7.13 15.18
C ASN A 224 13.15 -6.59 15.27
N TRP A 225 12.25 -7.19 14.52
CA TRP A 225 10.88 -6.69 14.29
C TRP A 225 10.16 -6.30 15.57
N GLU A 226 10.08 -7.21 16.52
CA GLU A 226 9.34 -6.96 17.78
C GLU A 226 10.09 -6.02 18.73
N GLY A 227 11.43 -6.10 18.75
CA GLY A 227 12.26 -5.33 19.69
C GLY A 227 12.41 -3.87 19.32
N ASP A 228 12.36 -3.56 18.04
CA ASP A 228 12.59 -2.22 17.51
C ASP A 228 11.28 -1.52 17.06
N ASN A 229 10.11 -2.11 17.35
CA ASN A 229 8.82 -1.57 16.97
C ASN A 229 8.71 -1.35 15.45
N VAL A 230 9.17 -2.36 14.68
CA VAL A 230 9.17 -2.33 13.24
C VAL A 230 7.81 -2.72 12.69
N HIS A 231 7.36 -1.99 11.70
CA HIS A 231 6.15 -2.24 10.94
C HIS A 231 6.48 -2.24 9.45
N GLY A 232 5.55 -2.71 8.64
CA GLY A 232 5.74 -2.70 7.20
C GLY A 232 4.50 -2.34 6.42
N VAL A 233 4.70 -2.01 5.17
CA VAL A 233 3.63 -1.89 4.18
C VAL A 233 4.07 -2.57 2.89
N ILE A 234 3.19 -3.39 2.33
CA ILE A 234 3.32 -3.90 0.96
C ILE A 234 2.33 -3.15 0.10
N PHE A 235 2.76 -2.74 -1.08
CA PHE A 235 1.89 -2.02 -2.00
C PHE A 235 2.10 -2.43 -3.45
N VAL A 236 1.04 -2.28 -4.25
CA VAL A 236 1.09 -2.47 -5.70
C VAL A 236 0.96 -1.12 -6.37
N GLN A 237 1.95 -0.76 -7.15
CA GLN A 237 2.08 0.54 -7.81
C GLN A 237 2.11 0.40 -9.32
N ALA A 238 1.58 1.41 -10.04
CA ALA A 238 1.69 1.58 -11.47
C ALA A 238 2.75 2.66 -11.79
N PRO A 239 4.05 2.32 -11.83
CA PRO A 239 5.15 3.29 -11.86
C PRO A 239 5.20 4.13 -13.13
N GLU A 240 4.65 3.62 -14.24
CA GLU A 240 4.60 4.30 -15.53
C GLU A 240 3.34 5.16 -15.73
N SER A 241 2.36 5.09 -14.82
CA SER A 241 1.19 5.97 -14.87
C SER A 241 1.60 7.42 -14.61
N SER A 242 0.82 8.38 -15.11
CA SER A 242 1.11 9.81 -14.92
C SER A 242 1.09 10.22 -13.45
N THR A 243 0.30 9.53 -12.64
CA THR A 243 0.16 9.76 -11.19
C THR A 243 1.02 8.80 -10.37
N LYS A 244 1.69 7.83 -11.01
CA LYS A 244 2.43 6.77 -10.29
C LYS A 244 1.56 6.11 -9.23
N GLU A 245 0.30 5.84 -9.59
CA GLU A 245 -0.77 5.39 -8.71
C GLU A 245 -0.36 4.16 -7.90
N ILE A 246 -0.56 4.21 -6.59
CA ILE A 246 -0.61 3.03 -5.74
C ILE A 246 -2.04 2.50 -5.78
N LEU A 247 -2.22 1.29 -6.32
CA LEU A 247 -3.54 0.70 -6.53
C LEU A 247 -4.11 0.07 -5.27
N GLN A 248 -3.23 -0.36 -4.37
CA GLN A 248 -3.57 -0.99 -3.10
C GLN A 248 -2.35 -1.05 -2.19
N ALA A 249 -2.59 -0.96 -0.89
CA ALA A 249 -1.59 -1.20 0.14
C ALA A 249 -2.10 -2.22 1.16
N ALA A 250 -1.18 -2.83 1.90
CA ALA A 250 -1.47 -3.73 3.01
C ALA A 250 -0.45 -3.52 4.11
N TYR A 251 -0.94 -3.22 5.31
CA TYR A 251 -0.11 -3.10 6.50
C TYR A 251 0.43 -4.46 6.95
N VAL A 252 1.67 -4.48 7.45
CA VAL A 252 2.35 -5.65 7.99
C VAL A 252 2.74 -5.37 9.44
N GLU A 253 2.09 -6.11 10.33
CA GLU A 253 2.33 -6.06 11.78
C GLU A 253 3.50 -6.94 12.20
#